data_6892b74477f8ec8afdad379e03915ca6
#
_entry.id   6892b74477f8ec8afdad379e03915ca6
#
_cell.length_a   1.000
_cell.length_b   1.000
_cell.length_c   1.000
_cell.angle_alpha   90.00
_cell.angle_beta   90.00
_cell.angle_gamma   90.00
#
_symmetry.space_group_name_H-M   'P 1'
#
loop_
_entity.id
_entity.type
_entity.pdbx_description
1 polymer ?
#
loop_
_entity_poly.entity_id
_entity_poly.type
_entity_poly.pdbx_seq_one_letter_code
_entity_poly.pdbx_strand_id
1 'polypeptide(L)'
;ILRFRNGLDTLTATGNIPNGRIEKIRVTLGTNNYAMLNGVTFPLFMNTSDAVIIIDVNGSVDRVGIRRFRLWLDFDGHGSIRLHNGRLELKLRISHFCHSNSGEIEGEIKPSAALPAVVKAIAGTDTLTAIPDREGEFKIRGIKTATATLIITPSNGYKDSVITNIQIRQGDDTDLGKIVLHR
;
A
#
# COMPACT_ATOMS: atom_id res chain seq x y z
N ILE A 1 -8.44 5.08 -17.17
CA ILE A 1 -8.70 4.02 -16.18
C ILE A 1 -7.39 3.74 -15.46
N LEU A 2 -7.34 4.06 -14.18
CA LEU A 2 -6.19 3.72 -13.34
C LEU A 2 -6.28 2.23 -12.98
N ARG A 3 -5.18 1.51 -13.18
CA ARG A 3 -5.06 0.11 -12.78
C ARG A 3 -4.01 0.04 -11.68
N PHE A 4 -4.42 -0.36 -10.50
CA PHE A 4 -3.52 -0.62 -9.40
C PHE A 4 -3.20 -2.10 -9.35
N ARG A 5 -1.92 -2.43 -9.27
CA ARG A 5 -1.41 -3.77 -9.02
C ARG A 5 -0.45 -3.69 -7.85
N ASN A 6 -0.43 -4.72 -7.05
CA ASN A 6 0.51 -4.81 -5.96
C ASN A 6 1.96 -4.78 -6.49
N GLY A 7 2.82 -4.03 -5.79
CA GLY A 7 4.24 -3.90 -6.12
C GLY A 7 4.59 -3.06 -7.37
N LEU A 8 3.59 -2.46 -8.07
CA LEU A 8 3.84 -1.64 -9.24
C LEU A 8 3.57 -0.16 -8.99
N ASP A 9 4.54 0.66 -9.35
CA ASP A 9 4.38 2.10 -9.37
C ASP A 9 3.73 2.55 -10.68
N THR A 10 2.76 3.43 -10.57
CA THR A 10 2.07 4.00 -11.73
C THR A 10 2.05 5.52 -11.62
N LEU A 11 2.53 6.21 -12.65
CA LEU A 11 2.37 7.66 -12.74
C LEU A 11 0.89 8.00 -12.97
N THR A 12 0.25 8.56 -11.96
CA THR A 12 -1.19 8.84 -11.98
C THR A 12 -1.52 10.21 -12.55
N ALA A 13 -0.67 11.20 -12.30
CA ALA A 13 -0.86 12.56 -12.77
C ALA A 13 0.46 13.33 -12.85
N THR A 14 0.50 14.28 -13.76
CA THR A 14 1.53 15.33 -13.85
C THR A 14 0.85 16.68 -13.94
N GLY A 15 1.47 17.72 -13.42
CA GLY A 15 0.93 19.07 -13.48
C GLY A 15 1.96 20.10 -13.07
N ASN A 16 1.66 21.37 -13.36
CA ASN A 16 2.44 22.49 -12.89
C ASN A 16 1.89 22.94 -11.54
N ILE A 17 2.76 23.04 -10.55
CA ILE A 17 2.42 23.55 -9.23
C ILE A 17 2.87 25.00 -9.20
N PRO A 18 1.96 25.97 -8.90
CA PRO A 18 2.36 27.35 -8.69
C PRO A 18 3.37 27.46 -7.55
N ASN A 19 4.11 28.55 -7.49
CA ASN A 19 5.02 28.82 -6.39
C ASN A 19 4.25 28.74 -5.07
N GLY A 20 4.64 27.80 -4.20
CA GLY A 20 3.98 27.59 -2.93
C GLY A 20 4.28 26.22 -2.33
N ARG A 21 3.51 25.88 -1.31
CA ARG A 21 3.58 24.62 -0.58
C ARG A 21 2.31 23.81 -0.90
N ILE A 22 2.48 22.53 -1.15
CA ILE A 22 1.33 21.62 -1.25
C ILE A 22 0.89 21.28 0.16
N GLU A 23 -0.32 21.66 0.51
CA GLU A 23 -0.90 21.36 1.82
C GLU A 23 -1.82 20.15 1.73
N LYS A 24 -2.65 20.10 0.68
CA LYS A 24 -3.66 19.08 0.51
C LYS A 24 -3.75 18.59 -0.94
N ILE A 25 -4.10 17.33 -1.08
CA ILE A 25 -4.45 16.72 -2.35
C ILE A 25 -5.87 16.19 -2.26
N ARG A 26 -6.64 16.49 -3.28
CA ARG A 26 -7.98 15.94 -3.44
C ARG A 26 -7.94 14.84 -4.49
N VAL A 27 -8.32 13.64 -4.09
CA VAL A 27 -8.55 12.50 -4.99
C VAL A 27 -10.06 12.34 -5.16
N THR A 28 -10.52 12.31 -6.40
CA THR A 28 -11.94 12.08 -6.70
C THR A 28 -12.07 10.82 -7.54
N LEU A 29 -12.84 9.86 -7.05
CA LEU A 29 -13.14 8.61 -7.73
C LEU A 29 -14.34 8.77 -8.65
N GLY A 30 -14.27 8.12 -9.80
CA GLY A 30 -15.43 7.95 -10.68
C GLY A 30 -16.42 6.92 -10.13
N THR A 31 -17.52 6.74 -10.83
CA THR A 31 -18.61 5.83 -10.43
C THR A 31 -18.38 4.38 -10.86
N ASN A 32 -17.55 4.13 -11.88
CA ASN A 32 -17.29 2.80 -12.41
C ASN A 32 -16.03 2.21 -11.80
N ASN A 33 -16.18 1.59 -10.62
CA ASN A 33 -15.10 0.94 -9.91
C ASN A 33 -15.27 -0.58 -9.96
N TYR A 34 -14.19 -1.30 -10.16
CA TYR A 34 -14.21 -2.76 -10.18
C TYR A 34 -12.89 -3.37 -9.70
N ALA A 35 -12.96 -4.55 -9.15
CA ALA A 35 -11.81 -5.41 -8.92
C ALA A 35 -11.76 -6.53 -9.96
N MET A 36 -10.56 -6.99 -10.30
CA MET A 36 -10.36 -8.14 -11.18
C MET A 36 -9.56 -9.21 -10.45
N LEU A 37 -10.11 -10.41 -10.40
CA LEU A 37 -9.43 -11.57 -9.83
C LEU A 37 -9.52 -12.72 -10.86
N ASN A 38 -8.37 -13.27 -11.26
CA ASN A 38 -8.29 -14.38 -12.22
C ASN A 38 -9.08 -14.13 -13.52
N GLY A 39 -9.05 -12.89 -14.04
CA GLY A 39 -9.76 -12.50 -15.25
C GLY A 39 -11.26 -12.24 -15.07
N VAL A 40 -11.82 -12.49 -13.88
CA VAL A 40 -13.20 -12.18 -13.56
C VAL A 40 -13.30 -10.78 -12.95
N THR A 41 -14.25 -10.00 -13.43
CA THR A 41 -14.48 -8.63 -12.97
C THR A 41 -15.62 -8.59 -11.96
N PHE A 42 -15.37 -7.96 -10.83
CA PHE A 42 -16.31 -7.75 -9.74
C PHE A 42 -16.60 -6.27 -9.58
N PRO A 43 -17.85 -5.81 -9.72
CA PRO A 43 -18.18 -4.41 -9.49
C PRO A 43 -17.97 -4.05 -8.01
N LEU A 44 -17.44 -2.85 -7.79
CA LEU A 44 -17.25 -2.27 -6.47
C LEU A 44 -18.27 -1.16 -6.26
N PHE A 45 -19.09 -1.31 -5.25
CA PHE A 45 -20.07 -0.31 -4.85
C PHE A 45 -19.44 0.72 -3.92
N MET A 46 -19.70 1.98 -4.15
CA MET A 46 -19.15 3.09 -3.37
C MET A 46 -20.25 4.08 -3.03
N ASN A 47 -20.28 4.53 -1.79
CA ASN A 47 -21.16 5.63 -1.42
C ASN A 47 -20.65 6.93 -2.03
N THR A 48 -21.55 7.82 -2.41
CA THR A 48 -21.19 9.12 -3.00
C THR A 48 -20.32 9.96 -2.07
N SER A 49 -20.54 9.85 -0.76
CA SER A 49 -19.71 10.51 0.26
C SER A 49 -18.27 10.03 0.30
N ASP A 50 -18.00 8.79 -0.13
CA ASP A 50 -16.67 8.17 -0.13
C ASP A 50 -15.91 8.44 -1.44
N ALA A 51 -16.53 9.14 -2.40
CA ALA A 51 -15.94 9.44 -3.70
C ALA A 51 -14.83 10.50 -3.66
N VAL A 52 -14.78 11.30 -2.60
CA VAL A 52 -13.79 12.37 -2.46
C VAL A 52 -12.94 12.11 -1.22
N ILE A 53 -11.63 12.03 -1.43
CA ILE A 53 -10.65 11.82 -0.38
C ILE A 53 -9.73 13.05 -0.35
N ILE A 54 -9.58 13.64 0.82
CA ILE A 54 -8.63 14.72 1.08
C ILE A 54 -7.43 14.15 1.82
N ILE A 55 -6.25 14.35 1.27
CA ILE A 55 -4.99 13.90 1.84
C ILE A 55 -4.22 15.14 2.29
N ASP A 56 -3.93 15.24 3.57
CA ASP A 56 -3.08 16.29 4.14
C ASP A 56 -1.60 15.92 3.91
N VAL A 57 -0.93 16.66 3.03
CA VAL A 57 0.46 16.39 2.62
C VAL A 57 1.46 17.16 3.49
N ASN A 58 1.03 18.33 4.00
CA ASN A 58 1.83 19.21 4.86
C ASN A 58 3.24 19.51 4.31
N GLY A 59 3.36 19.57 2.97
CA GLY A 59 4.62 19.84 2.29
C GLY A 59 5.59 18.66 2.23
N SER A 60 5.16 17.45 2.63
CA SER A 60 5.94 16.21 2.52
C SER A 60 5.97 15.72 1.07
N VAL A 61 6.93 16.20 0.30
CA VAL A 61 7.14 15.84 -1.11
C VAL A 61 8.64 15.64 -1.38
N ASP A 62 8.98 14.66 -2.19
CA ASP A 62 10.35 14.44 -2.61
C ASP A 62 10.75 15.46 -3.68
N ARG A 63 11.87 16.14 -3.48
CA ARG A 63 12.49 16.98 -4.50
C ARG A 63 13.28 16.10 -5.46
N VAL A 64 12.87 16.06 -6.72
CA VAL A 64 13.57 15.31 -7.78
C VAL A 64 14.27 16.22 -8.79
N GLY A 65 14.45 17.51 -8.44
CA GLY A 65 15.15 18.53 -9.25
C GLY A 65 14.80 19.95 -8.81
N ILE A 66 15.33 20.96 -9.51
CA ILE A 66 15.28 22.38 -9.11
C ILE A 66 13.84 22.93 -8.99
N ARG A 67 12.87 22.35 -9.63
CA ARG A 67 11.44 22.72 -9.56
C ARG A 67 10.54 21.53 -9.80
N ARG A 68 11.02 20.31 -9.49
CA ARG A 68 10.26 19.08 -9.68
C ARG A 68 10.08 18.41 -8.33
N PHE A 69 8.86 18.01 -8.07
CA PHE A 69 8.47 17.29 -6.86
C PHE A 69 7.83 15.97 -7.27
N ARG A 70 7.99 14.98 -6.43
CA ARG A 70 7.28 13.71 -6.53
C ARG A 70 6.53 13.49 -5.23
N LEU A 71 5.28 13.12 -5.36
CA LEU A 71 4.45 12.67 -4.25
C LEU A 71 4.08 11.22 -4.52
N TRP A 72 4.25 10.42 -3.51
CA TRP A 72 3.85 9.04 -3.52
C TRP A 72 2.52 8.87 -2.80
N LEU A 73 1.59 8.16 -3.46
CA LEU A 73 0.32 7.77 -2.89
C LEU A 73 0.30 6.24 -2.82
N ASP A 74 0.09 5.72 -1.63
CA ASP A 74 -0.12 4.29 -1.41
C ASP A 74 -1.62 3.99 -1.30
N PHE A 75 -2.07 3.02 -2.09
CA PHE A 75 -3.46 2.58 -2.14
C PHE A 75 -3.58 1.24 -1.42
N ASP A 76 -4.07 1.24 -0.19
CA ASP A 76 -4.36 0.00 0.54
C ASP A 76 -5.58 -0.71 -0.08
N GLY A 77 -5.34 -1.55 -1.07
CA GLY A 77 -6.39 -2.30 -1.75
C GLY A 77 -7.11 -3.27 -0.82
N HIS A 78 -6.39 -3.92 0.11
CA HIS A 78 -6.98 -4.88 1.06
C HIS A 78 -7.91 -4.18 2.06
N GLY A 79 -7.47 -3.07 2.65
CA GLY A 79 -8.26 -2.30 3.59
C GLY A 79 -9.39 -1.49 2.95
N SER A 80 -9.34 -1.30 1.63
CA SER A 80 -10.31 -0.51 0.87
C SER A 80 -11.54 -1.28 0.42
N ILE A 81 -11.47 -2.62 0.32
CA ILE A 81 -12.56 -3.45 -0.21
C ILE A 81 -13.12 -4.33 0.91
N ARG A 82 -14.43 -4.31 1.08
CA ARG A 82 -15.14 -5.11 2.09
C ARG A 82 -16.32 -5.82 1.47
N LEU A 83 -16.57 -7.05 1.91
CA LEU A 83 -17.82 -7.74 1.61
C LEU A 83 -18.87 -7.35 2.66
N HIS A 84 -19.94 -6.69 2.22
CA HIS A 84 -21.05 -6.28 3.07
C HIS A 84 -22.36 -6.58 2.37
N ASN A 85 -23.27 -7.30 3.05
CA ASN A 85 -24.57 -7.71 2.52
C ASN A 85 -24.49 -8.35 1.12
N GLY A 86 -23.50 -9.22 0.88
CA GLY A 86 -23.30 -9.90 -0.39
C GLY A 86 -22.76 -9.02 -1.53
N ARG A 87 -22.32 -7.78 -1.25
CA ARG A 87 -21.74 -6.84 -2.21
C ARG A 87 -20.33 -6.45 -1.82
N LEU A 88 -19.48 -6.24 -2.81
CA LEU A 88 -18.15 -5.68 -2.57
C LEU A 88 -18.27 -4.15 -2.50
N GLU A 89 -17.98 -3.60 -1.34
CA GLU A 89 -18.01 -2.16 -1.12
C GLU A 89 -16.58 -1.61 -1.15
N LEU A 90 -16.42 -0.45 -1.82
CA LEU A 90 -15.18 0.31 -1.88
C LEU A 90 -15.26 1.51 -0.93
N LYS A 91 -14.37 1.51 0.05
CA LYS A 91 -14.03 2.68 0.85
C LYS A 91 -12.54 2.88 0.77
N LEU A 92 -12.11 3.65 -0.21
CA LEU A 92 -10.71 3.78 -0.59
C LEU A 92 -9.88 4.36 0.55
N ARG A 93 -8.81 3.64 0.90
CA ARG A 93 -7.78 4.07 1.83
C ARG A 93 -6.54 4.46 1.06
N ILE A 94 -6.12 5.70 1.23
CA ILE A 94 -4.92 6.23 0.60
C ILE A 94 -4.07 6.88 1.69
N SER A 95 -2.82 6.54 1.72
CA SER A 95 -1.79 7.26 2.46
C SER A 95 -0.83 7.95 1.51
N HIS A 96 -0.03 8.87 2.01
CA HIS A 96 1.05 9.50 1.27
C HIS A 96 2.37 9.30 2.00
N PHE A 97 3.44 9.22 1.24
CA PHE A 97 4.79 9.15 1.80
C PHE A 97 5.82 9.85 0.91
N CYS A 98 6.99 10.09 1.47
CA CYS A 98 8.18 10.53 0.79
C CYS A 98 9.28 9.52 1.03
N HIS A 99 10.04 9.16 0.03
CA HIS A 99 11.21 8.29 0.22
C HIS A 99 12.22 8.88 1.19
N SER A 100 12.43 10.20 1.14
CA SER A 100 13.42 10.88 1.98
C SER A 100 13.13 10.81 3.48
N ASN A 101 11.89 10.51 3.90
CA ASN A 101 11.48 10.46 5.30
C ASN A 101 10.73 9.19 5.70
N SER A 102 10.82 8.16 4.89
CA SER A 102 10.27 6.83 5.17
C SER A 102 11.21 5.75 4.66
N GLY A 103 11.14 4.56 5.23
CA GLY A 103 11.81 3.37 4.74
C GLY A 103 10.82 2.37 4.18
N GLU A 104 11.38 1.29 3.66
CA GLU A 104 10.64 0.21 3.02
C GLU A 104 11.04 -1.13 3.62
N ILE A 105 10.12 -2.10 3.59
CA ILE A 105 10.39 -3.51 3.91
C ILE A 105 10.02 -4.33 2.68
N GLU A 106 10.90 -5.21 2.27
CA GLU A 106 10.65 -6.20 1.22
C GLU A 106 11.07 -7.59 1.66
N GLY A 107 10.56 -8.61 0.96
CA GLY A 107 10.89 -10.00 1.23
C GLY A 107 10.07 -10.95 0.36
N GLU A 108 10.36 -12.24 0.51
CA GLU A 108 9.74 -13.32 -0.26
C GLU A 108 9.18 -14.40 0.67
N ILE A 109 7.87 -14.68 0.58
CA ILE A 109 7.22 -15.74 1.37
C ILE A 109 7.39 -17.09 0.70
N LYS A 110 7.85 -18.06 1.46
CA LYS A 110 8.00 -19.46 1.06
C LYS A 110 7.31 -20.43 2.04
N PRO A 111 6.86 -21.58 1.55
CA PRO A 111 6.71 -21.98 0.15
C PRO A 111 5.53 -21.23 -0.52
N SER A 112 5.49 -21.21 -1.84
CA SER A 112 4.36 -20.60 -2.59
C SER A 112 3.00 -21.22 -2.27
N ALA A 113 2.96 -22.43 -1.73
CA ALA A 113 1.75 -23.09 -1.22
C ALA A 113 1.15 -22.39 0.00
N ALA A 114 1.88 -21.50 0.67
CA ALA A 114 1.35 -20.66 1.76
C ALA A 114 0.54 -19.46 1.25
N LEU A 115 0.57 -19.18 -0.04
CA LEU A 115 -0.18 -18.10 -0.66
C LEU A 115 -1.63 -18.52 -0.96
N PRO A 116 -2.59 -17.58 -0.96
CA PRO A 116 -2.41 -16.17 -0.68
C PRO A 116 -2.13 -15.89 0.80
N ALA A 117 -1.41 -14.81 1.05
CA ALA A 117 -1.11 -14.32 2.38
C ALA A 117 -1.35 -12.81 2.47
N VAL A 118 -1.55 -12.31 3.67
CA VAL A 118 -1.57 -10.87 3.96
C VAL A 118 -0.35 -10.55 4.81
N VAL A 119 0.40 -9.54 4.40
CA VAL A 119 1.56 -9.04 5.14
C VAL A 119 1.22 -7.67 5.71
N LYS A 120 1.36 -7.50 7.02
CA LYS A 120 1.11 -6.23 7.71
C LYS A 120 2.37 -5.77 8.42
N ALA A 121 2.76 -4.53 8.21
CA ALA A 121 3.78 -3.86 9.00
C ALA A 121 3.10 -2.93 10.02
N ILE A 122 3.34 -3.18 11.30
CA ILE A 122 2.91 -2.29 12.38
C ILE A 122 4.07 -1.36 12.69
N ALA A 123 3.85 -0.07 12.48
CA ALA A 123 4.84 0.98 12.58
C ALA A 123 4.31 2.10 13.47
N GLY A 124 4.53 2.01 14.78
CA GLY A 124 3.90 2.90 15.76
C GLY A 124 2.39 2.72 15.80
N THR A 125 1.64 3.75 15.45
CA THR A 125 0.16 3.72 15.36
C THR A 125 -0.34 3.32 13.97
N ASP A 126 0.55 3.25 12.97
CA ASP A 126 0.20 2.97 11.59
C ASP A 126 0.28 1.48 11.31
N THR A 127 -0.61 1.00 10.46
CA THR A 127 -0.58 -0.35 9.90
C THR A 127 -0.60 -0.26 8.38
N LEU A 128 0.48 -0.72 7.76
CA LEU A 128 0.64 -0.78 6.32
C LEU A 128 0.48 -2.23 5.87
N THR A 129 -0.14 -2.46 4.72
CA THR A 129 -0.50 -3.80 4.27
C THR A 129 -0.01 -4.05 2.85
N ALA A 130 0.55 -5.23 2.61
CA ALA A 130 0.86 -5.72 1.28
C ALA A 130 0.26 -7.13 1.05
N ILE A 131 -0.06 -7.42 -0.19
CA ILE A 131 -0.44 -8.76 -0.64
C ILE A 131 0.72 -9.27 -1.50
N PRO A 132 1.40 -10.35 -1.12
CA PRO A 132 2.44 -10.94 -1.95
C PRO A 132 1.94 -11.34 -3.33
N ASP A 133 2.80 -11.28 -4.31
CA ASP A 133 2.50 -11.78 -5.64
C ASP A 133 2.51 -13.32 -5.70
N ARG A 134 2.48 -13.90 -6.91
CA ARG A 134 2.44 -15.36 -7.09
C ARG A 134 3.76 -16.03 -6.72
N GLU A 135 4.84 -15.31 -6.82
CA GLU A 135 6.19 -15.71 -6.44
C GLU A 135 6.42 -15.63 -4.94
N GLY A 136 5.56 -14.87 -4.24
CA GLY A 136 5.60 -14.61 -2.80
C GLY A 136 6.31 -13.31 -2.45
N GLU A 137 6.70 -12.52 -3.44
CA GLU A 137 7.37 -11.25 -3.24
C GLU A 137 6.39 -10.18 -2.74
N PHE A 138 6.82 -9.41 -1.75
CA PHE A 138 6.05 -8.29 -1.23
C PHE A 138 6.95 -7.10 -0.94
N LYS A 139 6.34 -5.90 -0.98
CA LYS A 139 6.99 -4.64 -0.63
C LYS A 139 6.01 -3.74 0.13
N ILE A 140 6.44 -3.22 1.26
CA ILE A 140 5.70 -2.26 2.09
C ILE A 140 6.50 -0.98 2.18
N ARG A 141 5.90 0.13 1.77
CA ARG A 141 6.53 1.44 1.68
C ARG A 141 5.92 2.44 2.64
N GLY A 142 6.63 3.52 2.90
CA GLY A 142 6.10 4.63 3.68
C GLY A 142 6.19 4.43 5.20
N ILE A 143 7.08 3.58 5.68
CA ILE A 143 7.30 3.35 7.10
C ILE A 143 8.10 4.51 7.69
N LYS A 144 7.50 5.25 8.62
CA LYS A 144 8.06 6.49 9.19
C LYS A 144 8.75 6.29 10.54
N THR A 145 8.62 5.11 11.12
CA THR A 145 9.23 4.75 12.42
C THR A 145 10.59 4.11 12.23
N ALA A 146 11.45 4.18 13.23
CA ALA A 146 12.77 3.55 13.21
C ALA A 146 12.70 2.02 13.30
N THR A 147 11.57 1.47 13.77
CA THR A 147 11.36 0.02 13.90
C THR A 147 9.95 -0.34 13.47
N ALA A 148 9.78 -1.56 12.98
CA ALA A 148 8.47 -2.12 12.66
C ALA A 148 8.34 -3.58 13.13
N THR A 149 7.10 -4.04 13.23
CA THR A 149 6.75 -5.45 13.42
C THR A 149 5.98 -5.93 12.20
N LEU A 150 6.45 -7.01 11.60
CA LEU A 150 5.78 -7.64 10.46
C LEU A 150 4.93 -8.81 10.95
N ILE A 151 3.69 -8.85 10.50
CA ILE A 151 2.76 -9.97 10.75
C ILE A 151 2.39 -10.54 9.37
N ILE A 152 2.60 -11.83 9.20
CA ILE A 152 2.26 -12.56 7.97
C ILE A 152 1.15 -13.53 8.31
N THR A 153 0.00 -13.38 7.65
CA THR A 153 -1.18 -14.23 7.82
C THR A 153 -1.47 -14.97 6.53
N PRO A 154 -1.05 -16.23 6.41
CA PRO A 154 -1.34 -17.08 5.26
C PRO A 154 -2.78 -17.63 5.33
N SER A 155 -3.34 -18.02 4.17
CA SER A 155 -4.72 -18.52 4.08
C SER A 155 -4.84 -20.04 3.94
N ASN A 156 -3.75 -20.76 3.70
CA ASN A 156 -3.76 -22.17 3.29
C ASN A 156 -3.31 -23.14 4.39
N GLY A 157 -3.70 -22.89 5.64
CA GLY A 157 -3.38 -23.79 6.77
C GLY A 157 -1.91 -23.72 7.24
N TYR A 158 -1.19 -22.69 6.81
CA TYR A 158 0.09 -22.33 7.38
C TYR A 158 -0.13 -21.44 8.61
N LYS A 159 0.80 -21.47 9.55
CA LYS A 159 0.74 -20.66 10.77
C LYS A 159 1.11 -19.21 10.47
N ASP A 160 0.51 -18.30 11.21
CA ASP A 160 0.93 -16.91 11.24
C ASP A 160 2.39 -16.78 11.66
N SER A 161 3.09 -15.84 11.09
CA SER A 161 4.47 -15.52 11.44
C SER A 161 4.59 -14.07 11.85
N VAL A 162 5.38 -13.82 12.89
CA VAL A 162 5.63 -12.48 13.41
C VAL A 162 7.13 -12.24 13.49
N ILE A 163 7.59 -11.14 12.87
CA ILE A 163 8.98 -10.68 12.92
C ILE A 163 8.98 -9.32 13.61
N THR A 164 9.61 -9.23 14.75
CA THR A 164 9.65 -8.01 15.57
C THR A 164 10.98 -7.28 15.43
N ASN A 165 11.00 -6.00 15.81
CA ASN A 165 12.22 -5.18 15.86
C ASN A 165 12.96 -5.05 14.52
N ILE A 166 12.22 -5.05 13.40
CA ILE A 166 12.81 -4.79 12.10
C ILE A 166 13.29 -3.34 12.09
N GLN A 167 14.60 -3.15 11.87
CA GLN A 167 15.20 -1.83 11.82
C GLN A 167 14.89 -1.17 10.48
N ILE A 168 14.33 0.03 10.55
CA ILE A 168 13.93 0.81 9.38
C ILE A 168 14.85 2.02 9.25
N ARG A 169 15.42 2.19 8.07
CA ARG A 169 16.22 3.37 7.72
C ARG A 169 15.44 4.23 6.73
N GLN A 170 15.38 5.51 7.01
CA GLN A 170 14.75 6.46 6.08
C GLN A 170 15.54 6.54 4.78
N GLY A 171 14.83 6.50 3.65
CA GLY A 171 15.42 6.54 2.31
C GLY A 171 16.07 5.23 1.86
N ASP A 172 15.87 4.13 2.61
CA ASP A 172 16.51 2.84 2.35
C ASP A 172 15.52 1.69 2.41
N ASP A 173 15.86 0.58 1.77
CA ASP A 173 15.09 -0.65 1.74
C ASP A 173 15.64 -1.62 2.80
N THR A 174 14.75 -2.27 3.54
CA THR A 174 15.08 -3.36 4.45
C THR A 174 14.64 -4.67 3.82
N ASP A 175 15.57 -5.41 3.24
CA ASP A 175 15.30 -6.74 2.65
C ASP A 175 15.39 -7.82 3.74
N LEU A 176 14.30 -8.54 3.94
CA LEU A 176 14.20 -9.68 4.87
C LEU A 176 14.54 -11.02 4.20
N GLY A 177 14.80 -11.00 2.89
CA GLY A 177 15.07 -12.22 2.14
C GLY A 177 13.89 -13.20 2.14
N LYS A 178 14.19 -14.49 2.19
CA LYS A 178 13.17 -15.56 2.19
C LYS A 178 12.63 -15.83 3.58
N ILE A 179 11.33 -15.66 3.75
CA ILE A 179 10.60 -15.94 4.98
C ILE A 179 9.87 -17.27 4.81
N VAL A 180 10.34 -18.30 5.53
CA VAL A 180 9.77 -19.65 5.42
C VAL A 180 8.66 -19.83 6.44
N LEU A 181 7.43 -20.09 5.96
CA LEU A 181 6.28 -20.38 6.78
C LEU A 181 6.12 -21.89 7.03
N HIS A 182 5.59 -22.25 8.17
CA HIS A 182 5.39 -23.63 8.61
C HIS A 182 3.89 -23.91 8.85
N ARG A 183 3.51 -25.18 8.74
CA ARG A 183 2.16 -25.66 9.08
C ARG A 183 2.03 -25.97 10.57
#